data_d1367e5a29ad88a352ee26568d36455d
#
_entry.id   d1367e5a29ad88a352ee26568d36455d
#
_cell.length_a   1.000
_cell.length_b   1.000
_cell.length_c   1.000
_cell.angle_alpha   90.00
_cell.angle_beta   90.00
_cell.angle_gamma   90.00
#
_symmetry.space_group_name_H-M   'P 1'
#
loop_
_entity.id
_entity.type
_entity.pdbx_description
1 polymer ?
#
loop_
_entity_poly.entity_id
_entity_poly.type
_entity_poly.pdbx_seq_one_letter_code
_entity_poly.pdbx_strand_id
1 'polypeptide(L)'
;MSAISELLRQNLGVSRRALWRARDVMNRMVYPSPPEFAMRVATHLTEDEKLALYWQVLRLPRNCVALEVGSYLGASACVIGSAIARRNGLLHCVDTWQNQAMDTPARDTWPEFQANTEPLGAVVVPHRGLSTDVARHLSVALDFLFIDGDHSEEAVDADLSTWLPKVKRGGIVALHDIGWAEGVMKGFEKHLRGRIRSLEDRLPNLLICRFLG
;
A
#
# COMPACT_ATOMS: atom_id res chain seq x y z
N MET A 1 7.63 -11.73 11.33
CA MET A 1 7.95 -11.23 12.71
C MET A 1 9.44 -11.05 12.83
N SER A 2 9.91 -10.01 13.56
CA SER A 2 11.35 -9.88 13.82
C SER A 2 11.79 -10.95 14.81
N ALA A 3 13.06 -11.41 14.72
CA ALA A 3 13.64 -12.36 15.69
C ALA A 3 13.50 -11.87 17.15
N ILE A 4 13.55 -10.54 17.34
CA ILE A 4 13.35 -9.90 18.66
C ILE A 4 11.92 -10.09 19.16
N SER A 5 10.91 -9.96 18.32
CA SER A 5 9.49 -10.18 18.71
C SER A 5 9.24 -11.61 19.14
N GLU A 6 9.87 -12.58 18.46
CA GLU A 6 9.77 -14.00 18.81
C GLU A 6 10.48 -14.30 20.14
N LEU A 7 11.67 -13.74 20.34
CA LEU A 7 12.45 -13.89 21.57
C LEU A 7 11.73 -13.31 22.80
N LEU A 8 11.10 -12.14 22.66
CA LEU A 8 10.34 -11.50 23.74
C LEU A 8 9.07 -12.30 24.08
N ARG A 9 8.42 -12.92 23.08
CA ARG A 9 7.26 -13.76 23.30
C ARG A 9 7.62 -15.05 24.05
N GLN A 10 8.70 -15.72 23.65
CA GLN A 10 9.14 -17.00 24.23
C GLN A 10 9.70 -16.85 25.64
N ASN A 11 10.42 -15.75 25.92
CA ASN A 11 11.15 -15.61 27.20
C ASN A 11 10.44 -14.74 28.25
N LEU A 12 9.52 -13.84 27.82
CA LEU A 12 8.87 -12.89 28.73
C LEU A 12 7.35 -13.02 28.81
N GLY A 13 6.73 -13.97 28.09
CA GLY A 13 5.28 -14.14 28.07
C GLY A 13 4.49 -12.93 27.55
N VAL A 14 5.15 -12.02 26.83
CA VAL A 14 4.53 -10.79 26.32
C VAL A 14 3.55 -11.13 25.20
N SER A 15 2.30 -10.71 25.35
CA SER A 15 1.27 -10.96 24.34
C SER A 15 1.59 -10.22 23.02
N ARG A 16 1.16 -10.79 21.88
CA ARG A 16 1.27 -10.10 20.57
C ARG A 16 0.69 -8.70 20.61
N ARG A 17 -0.47 -8.52 21.27
CA ARG A 17 -1.12 -7.20 21.41
C ARG A 17 -0.25 -6.18 22.14
N ALA A 18 0.47 -6.60 23.17
CA ALA A 18 1.38 -5.70 23.89
C ALA A 18 2.57 -5.28 23.03
N LEU A 19 3.13 -6.21 22.26
CA LEU A 19 4.22 -5.89 21.30
C LEU A 19 3.75 -4.93 20.20
N TRP A 20 2.53 -5.10 19.71
CA TRP A 20 1.97 -4.19 18.71
C TRP A 20 1.74 -2.78 19.27
N ARG A 21 1.15 -2.67 20.47
CA ARG A 21 0.98 -1.37 21.13
C ARG A 21 2.31 -0.68 21.36
N ALA A 22 3.31 -1.39 21.86
CA ALA A 22 4.65 -0.84 22.07
C ALA A 22 5.27 -0.34 20.74
N ARG A 23 5.09 -1.09 19.65
CA ARG A 23 5.56 -0.69 18.31
C ARG A 23 4.85 0.58 17.83
N ASP A 24 3.55 0.71 18.04
CA ASP A 24 2.80 1.90 17.63
C ASP A 24 3.21 3.13 18.44
N VAL A 25 3.35 2.99 19.75
CA VAL A 25 3.88 4.07 20.60
C VAL A 25 5.25 4.49 20.09
N MET A 26 6.15 3.53 19.84
CA MET A 26 7.48 3.81 19.32
C MET A 26 7.42 4.48 17.93
N ASN A 27 6.56 4.01 17.03
CA ASN A 27 6.39 4.63 15.72
C ASN A 27 5.91 6.09 15.84
N ARG A 28 4.93 6.36 16.70
CA ARG A 28 4.43 7.74 16.96
C ARG A 28 5.51 8.64 17.57
N MET A 29 6.46 8.08 18.31
CA MET A 29 7.58 8.84 18.90
C MET A 29 8.71 9.10 17.88
N VAL A 30 8.96 8.15 16.99
CA VAL A 30 10.10 8.19 16.05
C VAL A 30 9.73 8.84 14.72
N TYR A 31 8.51 8.60 14.23
CA TYR A 31 8.08 9.09 12.93
C TYR A 31 7.08 10.23 13.07
N PRO A 32 7.14 11.23 12.20
CA PRO A 32 6.13 12.29 12.15
C PRO A 32 4.76 11.69 11.82
N SER A 33 3.70 12.38 12.23
CA SER A 33 2.35 12.06 11.81
C SER A 33 2.14 12.40 10.33
N PRO A 34 1.24 11.69 9.63
CA PRO A 34 0.79 12.12 8.31
C PRO A 34 0.19 13.53 8.38
N PRO A 35 0.28 14.33 7.31
CA PRO A 35 -0.40 15.62 7.24
C PRO A 35 -1.92 15.45 7.38
N GLU A 36 -2.57 16.44 7.99
CA GLU A 36 -4.00 16.39 8.26
C GLU A 36 -4.85 16.22 6.98
N PHE A 37 -4.48 16.90 5.89
CA PHE A 37 -5.17 16.77 4.60
C PHE A 37 -5.20 15.33 4.11
N ALA A 38 -4.09 14.57 4.28
CA ALA A 38 -3.99 13.19 3.85
C ALA A 38 -4.89 12.24 4.67
N MET A 39 -5.16 12.59 5.93
CA MET A 39 -6.02 11.77 6.79
C MET A 39 -7.52 12.03 6.59
N ARG A 40 -7.89 13.17 6.00
CA ARG A 40 -9.30 13.60 5.84
C ARG A 40 -9.99 13.07 4.58
N VAL A 41 -9.24 12.60 3.59
CA VAL A 41 -9.85 12.08 2.34
C VAL A 41 -10.70 10.85 2.65
N ALA A 42 -11.94 10.87 2.13
CA ALA A 42 -12.88 9.77 2.29
C ALA A 42 -12.35 8.46 1.69
N THR A 43 -12.51 7.34 2.41
CA THR A 43 -11.92 6.06 2.05
C THR A 43 -12.48 4.91 2.88
N HIS A 44 -12.29 3.68 2.42
CA HIS A 44 -12.51 2.45 3.17
C HIS A 44 -11.31 2.04 4.05
N LEU A 45 -10.14 2.67 3.89
CA LEU A 45 -8.99 2.46 4.77
C LEU A 45 -9.27 2.98 6.18
N THR A 46 -9.02 2.17 7.18
CA THR A 46 -9.02 2.58 8.58
C THR A 46 -7.84 3.51 8.89
N GLU A 47 -7.92 4.25 10.00
CA GLU A 47 -6.81 5.11 10.45
C GLU A 47 -5.53 4.29 10.71
N ASP A 48 -5.65 3.10 11.30
CA ASP A 48 -4.51 2.22 11.57
C ASP A 48 -3.85 1.72 10.28
N GLU A 49 -4.61 1.45 9.23
CA GLU A 49 -4.08 1.07 7.92
C GLU A 49 -3.36 2.23 7.24
N LYS A 50 -3.94 3.44 7.27
CA LYS A 50 -3.28 4.66 6.81
C LYS A 50 -1.94 4.88 7.52
N LEU A 51 -1.90 4.77 8.84
CA LEU A 51 -0.68 4.92 9.63
C LEU A 51 0.34 3.83 9.32
N ALA A 52 -0.10 2.58 9.15
CA ALA A 52 0.80 1.48 8.80
C ALA A 52 1.46 1.69 7.44
N LEU A 53 0.70 2.06 6.41
CA LEU A 53 1.23 2.42 5.09
C LEU A 53 2.24 3.56 5.19
N TYR A 54 1.87 4.65 5.85
CA TYR A 54 2.72 5.82 6.02
C TYR A 54 4.07 5.48 6.66
N TRP A 55 4.07 4.76 7.79
CA TRP A 55 5.30 4.41 8.50
C TRP A 55 6.15 3.40 7.74
N GLN A 56 5.56 2.49 6.97
CA GLN A 56 6.34 1.57 6.14
C GLN A 56 7.05 2.30 5.00
N VAL A 57 6.35 3.25 4.38
CA VAL A 57 6.94 4.07 3.30
C VAL A 57 8.04 4.98 3.84
N LEU A 58 7.91 5.56 5.03
CA LEU A 58 8.98 6.35 5.66
C LEU A 58 10.29 5.56 5.89
N ARG A 59 10.24 4.23 5.90
CA ARG A 59 11.43 3.36 6.04
C ARG A 59 12.11 3.04 4.72
N LEU A 60 11.53 3.43 3.60
CA LEU A 60 12.14 3.24 2.28
C LEU A 60 13.42 4.09 2.11
N PRO A 61 14.31 3.73 1.19
CA PRO A 61 15.46 4.56 0.88
C PRO A 61 15.04 5.93 0.34
N ARG A 62 15.96 6.88 0.29
CA ARG A 62 15.72 8.14 -0.44
C ARG A 62 15.64 7.87 -1.94
N ASN A 63 14.92 8.75 -2.65
CA ASN A 63 14.65 8.65 -4.08
C ASN A 63 13.92 7.33 -4.44
N CYS A 64 13.11 6.81 -3.51
CA CYS A 64 12.32 5.60 -3.74
C CYS A 64 11.22 5.82 -4.77
N VAL A 65 10.85 4.74 -5.46
CA VAL A 65 9.75 4.71 -6.42
C VAL A 65 8.66 3.79 -5.87
N ALA A 66 7.46 4.34 -5.74
CA ALA A 66 6.27 3.62 -5.31
C ALA A 66 5.23 3.58 -6.43
N LEU A 67 4.39 2.54 -6.41
CA LEU A 67 3.24 2.43 -7.28
C LEU A 67 2.02 1.95 -6.51
N GLU A 68 0.89 2.53 -6.81
CA GLU A 68 -0.43 2.17 -6.33
C GLU A 68 -1.33 1.80 -7.50
N VAL A 69 -2.05 0.69 -7.39
CA VAL A 69 -3.13 0.28 -8.28
C VAL A 69 -4.45 0.40 -7.52
N GLY A 70 -5.38 1.18 -8.07
CA GLY A 70 -6.62 1.54 -7.38
C GLY A 70 -6.42 2.76 -6.47
N SER A 71 -6.59 3.95 -7.02
CA SER A 71 -6.36 5.21 -6.28
C SER A 71 -7.67 5.90 -5.88
N TYR A 72 -8.78 5.63 -6.56
CA TYR A 72 -10.11 6.17 -6.28
C TYR A 72 -10.10 7.68 -6.03
N LEU A 73 -10.42 8.14 -4.80
CA LEU A 73 -10.41 9.56 -4.42
C LEU A 73 -9.02 10.04 -3.97
N GLY A 74 -8.01 9.16 -3.92
CA GLY A 74 -6.64 9.51 -3.57
C GLY A 74 -6.32 9.47 -2.08
N ALA A 75 -7.10 8.80 -1.24
CA ALA A 75 -6.82 8.75 0.20
C ALA A 75 -5.50 8.07 0.53
N SER A 76 -5.29 6.86 0.01
CA SER A 76 -4.02 6.12 0.11
C SER A 76 -2.88 6.89 -0.59
N ALA A 77 -3.16 7.45 -1.78
CA ALA A 77 -2.20 8.28 -2.51
C ALA A 77 -1.73 9.48 -1.68
N CYS A 78 -2.63 10.17 -0.95
CA CYS A 78 -2.27 11.27 -0.07
C CYS A 78 -1.37 10.82 1.10
N VAL A 79 -1.69 9.68 1.71
CA VAL A 79 -0.92 9.13 2.84
C VAL A 79 0.45 8.64 2.38
N ILE A 80 0.49 7.78 1.36
CA ILE A 80 1.71 7.22 0.79
C ILE A 80 2.57 8.35 0.19
N GLY A 81 1.97 9.22 -0.62
CA GLY A 81 2.65 10.34 -1.27
C GLY A 81 3.27 11.32 -0.29
N SER A 82 2.60 11.58 0.85
CA SER A 82 3.17 12.42 1.93
C SER A 82 4.43 11.80 2.55
N ALA A 83 4.47 10.48 2.68
CA ALA A 83 5.68 9.78 3.15
C ALA A 83 6.77 9.75 2.06
N ILE A 84 6.40 9.53 0.81
CA ILE A 84 7.28 9.55 -0.37
C ILE A 84 7.94 10.91 -0.54
N ALA A 85 7.20 12.02 -0.36
CA ALA A 85 7.74 13.37 -0.39
C ALA A 85 8.91 13.54 0.60
N ARG A 86 8.79 12.99 1.81
CA ARG A 86 9.87 13.01 2.82
C ARG A 86 11.07 12.15 2.44
N ARG A 87 10.90 11.26 1.49
CA ARG A 87 11.96 10.40 0.95
C ARG A 87 12.55 10.93 -0.36
N ASN A 88 12.05 12.08 -0.87
CA ASN A 88 12.44 12.64 -2.16
C ASN A 88 12.19 11.63 -3.30
N GLY A 89 11.08 10.90 -3.23
CA GLY A 89 10.70 9.85 -4.17
C GLY A 89 9.53 10.24 -5.06
N LEU A 90 9.01 9.26 -5.81
CA LEU A 90 7.83 9.39 -6.67
C LEU A 90 6.81 8.31 -6.35
N LEU A 91 5.52 8.66 -6.41
CA LEU A 91 4.39 7.76 -6.33
C LEU A 91 3.65 7.76 -7.67
N HIS A 92 3.67 6.63 -8.37
CA HIS A 92 2.82 6.40 -9.53
C HIS A 92 1.45 5.88 -9.06
N CYS A 93 0.37 6.54 -9.46
CA CYS A 93 -1.00 6.16 -9.16
C CYS A 93 -1.69 5.68 -10.43
N VAL A 94 -2.15 4.44 -10.46
CA VAL A 94 -2.77 3.83 -11.63
C VAL A 94 -4.24 3.53 -11.32
N ASP A 95 -5.15 4.14 -12.08
CA ASP A 95 -6.60 3.93 -11.94
C ASP A 95 -7.30 4.31 -13.25
N THR A 96 -8.47 3.78 -13.51
CA THR A 96 -9.37 4.26 -14.57
C THR A 96 -10.10 5.53 -14.17
N TRP A 97 -10.28 5.74 -12.88
CA TRP A 97 -11.14 6.75 -12.24
C TRP A 97 -12.57 6.75 -12.75
N GLN A 98 -13.05 5.58 -13.20
CA GLN A 98 -14.44 5.39 -13.64
C GLN A 98 -15.30 4.69 -12.58
N ASN A 99 -14.71 4.28 -11.46
CA ASN A 99 -15.37 3.64 -10.32
C ASN A 99 -16.20 2.40 -10.68
N GLN A 100 -15.80 1.65 -11.72
CA GLN A 100 -16.58 0.52 -12.25
C GLN A 100 -16.50 -0.74 -11.38
N ALA A 101 -15.42 -0.90 -10.62
CA ALA A 101 -15.19 -2.06 -9.76
C ALA A 101 -15.81 -1.92 -8.36
N MET A 102 -16.48 -0.81 -8.06
CA MET A 102 -17.08 -0.54 -6.76
C MET A 102 -18.60 -0.77 -6.78
N ASP A 103 -19.18 -1.13 -5.63
CA ASP A 103 -20.63 -1.31 -5.44
C ASP A 103 -21.45 -0.01 -5.56
N THR A 104 -20.80 1.14 -5.70
CA THR A 104 -21.43 2.44 -5.91
C THR A 104 -21.62 2.72 -7.40
N PRO A 105 -22.59 3.58 -7.80
CA PRO A 105 -22.80 3.91 -9.20
C PRO A 105 -21.51 4.42 -9.87
N ALA A 106 -21.25 3.92 -11.08
CA ALA A 106 -20.10 4.34 -11.88
C ALA A 106 -20.12 5.87 -12.06
N ARG A 107 -19.01 6.53 -11.77
CA ARG A 107 -18.83 7.97 -11.92
C ARG A 107 -17.36 8.29 -12.16
N ASP A 108 -17.08 9.44 -12.77
CA ASP A 108 -15.71 9.94 -12.90
C ASP A 108 -15.24 10.52 -11.55
N THR A 109 -14.26 9.85 -10.92
CA THR A 109 -13.66 10.27 -9.65
C THR A 109 -12.33 11.04 -9.86
N TRP A 110 -11.93 11.22 -11.12
CA TRP A 110 -10.70 11.91 -11.48
C TRP A 110 -10.57 13.34 -10.93
N PRO A 111 -11.62 14.20 -11.01
CA PRO A 111 -11.52 15.55 -10.49
C PRO A 111 -11.26 15.60 -8.97
N GLU A 112 -11.88 14.69 -8.21
CA GLU A 112 -11.72 14.61 -6.76
C GLU A 112 -10.33 14.09 -6.40
N PHE A 113 -9.83 13.08 -7.12
CA PHE A 113 -8.46 12.60 -6.97
C PHE A 113 -7.45 13.74 -7.19
N GLN A 114 -7.60 14.51 -8.28
CA GLN A 114 -6.72 15.63 -8.57
C GLN A 114 -6.75 16.70 -7.47
N ALA A 115 -7.94 17.07 -7.00
CA ALA A 115 -8.10 18.05 -5.94
C ALA A 115 -7.49 17.58 -4.60
N ASN A 116 -7.68 16.31 -4.25
CA ASN A 116 -7.18 15.75 -3.01
C ASN A 116 -5.64 15.60 -3.01
N THR A 117 -5.05 15.28 -4.16
CA THR A 117 -3.60 15.06 -4.30
C THR A 117 -2.82 16.33 -4.68
N GLU A 118 -3.50 17.42 -4.98
CA GLU A 118 -2.89 18.71 -5.36
C GLU A 118 -1.77 19.17 -4.39
N PRO A 119 -1.91 19.04 -3.05
CA PRO A 119 -0.87 19.46 -2.12
C PRO A 119 0.45 18.70 -2.25
N LEU A 120 0.46 17.56 -2.95
CA LEU A 120 1.66 16.74 -3.19
C LEU A 120 2.38 17.08 -4.48
N GLY A 121 1.75 17.83 -5.38
CA GLY A 121 2.36 18.31 -6.62
C GLY A 121 3.00 17.17 -7.42
N ALA A 122 4.25 17.38 -7.85
CA ALA A 122 4.98 16.44 -8.70
C ALA A 122 5.38 15.11 -8.03
N VAL A 123 5.12 14.93 -6.73
CA VAL A 123 5.37 13.66 -6.04
C VAL A 123 4.41 12.58 -6.52
N VAL A 124 3.18 12.94 -6.84
CA VAL A 124 2.14 12.04 -7.36
C VAL A 124 2.10 12.12 -8.87
N VAL A 125 2.31 10.99 -9.52
CA VAL A 125 2.30 10.85 -10.99
C VAL A 125 1.12 9.95 -11.39
N PRO A 126 -0.01 10.52 -11.80
CA PRO A 126 -1.19 9.74 -12.15
C PRO A 126 -1.08 9.13 -13.56
N HIS A 127 -1.60 7.93 -13.71
CA HIS A 127 -1.72 7.19 -14.96
C HIS A 127 -3.16 6.71 -15.12
N ARG A 128 -3.94 7.41 -15.97
CA ARG A 128 -5.34 7.08 -16.21
C ARG A 128 -5.47 5.94 -17.20
N GLY A 129 -5.89 4.75 -16.76
CA GLY A 129 -6.08 3.59 -17.61
C GLY A 129 -6.12 2.28 -16.82
N LEU A 130 -6.31 1.18 -17.53
CA LEU A 130 -6.20 -0.15 -16.96
C LEU A 130 -4.76 -0.42 -16.49
N SER A 131 -4.63 -1.05 -15.34
CA SER A 131 -3.35 -1.35 -14.71
C SER A 131 -2.38 -2.08 -15.65
N THR A 132 -2.86 -3.11 -16.34
CA THR A 132 -2.08 -3.90 -17.30
C THR A 132 -1.63 -3.09 -18.53
N ASP A 133 -2.43 -2.12 -18.98
CA ASP A 133 -2.08 -1.28 -20.14
C ASP A 133 -1.01 -0.26 -19.76
N VAL A 134 -1.16 0.38 -18.59
CA VAL A 134 -0.15 1.30 -18.06
C VAL A 134 1.19 0.59 -17.88
N ALA A 135 1.18 -0.64 -17.39
CA ALA A 135 2.40 -1.41 -17.14
C ALA A 135 3.23 -1.73 -18.39
N ARG A 136 2.60 -1.78 -19.59
CA ARG A 136 3.30 -1.99 -20.86
C ARG A 136 4.22 -0.82 -21.23
N HIS A 137 3.90 0.37 -20.75
CA HIS A 137 4.61 1.60 -21.11
C HIS A 137 5.42 2.16 -19.93
N LEU A 138 5.16 1.72 -18.71
CA LEU A 138 5.83 2.20 -17.50
C LEU A 138 6.98 1.28 -17.09
N SER A 139 8.20 1.66 -17.47
CA SER A 139 9.43 0.97 -17.05
C SER A 139 9.94 1.53 -15.74
N VAL A 140 9.66 0.87 -14.63
CA VAL A 140 10.05 1.28 -13.28
C VAL A 140 10.59 0.11 -12.46
N ALA A 141 11.48 0.41 -11.51
CA ALA A 141 11.91 -0.54 -10.49
C ALA A 141 11.36 -0.06 -9.14
N LEU A 142 10.41 -0.81 -8.59
CA LEU A 142 9.60 -0.39 -7.45
C LEU A 142 10.25 -0.75 -6.11
N ASP A 143 10.30 0.21 -5.20
CA ASP A 143 10.61 0.00 -3.79
C ASP A 143 9.36 -0.32 -2.97
N PHE A 144 8.19 0.10 -3.46
CA PHE A 144 6.89 -0.13 -2.83
C PHE A 144 5.80 -0.34 -3.89
N LEU A 145 4.98 -1.37 -3.71
CA LEU A 145 3.80 -1.67 -4.50
C LEU A 145 2.59 -1.80 -3.57
N PHE A 146 1.52 -1.06 -3.85
CA PHE A 146 0.23 -1.19 -3.17
C PHE A 146 -0.84 -1.59 -4.19
N ILE A 147 -1.56 -2.68 -3.93
CA ILE A 147 -2.68 -3.17 -4.74
C ILE A 147 -3.97 -3.02 -3.92
N ASP A 148 -4.87 -2.20 -4.43
CA ASP A 148 -6.17 -1.85 -3.84
C ASP A 148 -7.20 -1.54 -4.95
N GLY A 149 -7.14 -2.31 -6.04
CA GLY A 149 -8.01 -2.14 -7.22
C GLY A 149 -9.24 -3.05 -7.20
N ASP A 150 -9.57 -3.65 -8.34
CA ASP A 150 -10.63 -4.64 -8.46
C ASP A 150 -10.27 -5.92 -7.68
N HIS A 151 -11.22 -6.46 -6.92
CA HIS A 151 -11.03 -7.61 -6.04
C HIS A 151 -11.35 -8.95 -6.70
N SER A 152 -11.71 -8.95 -7.99
CA SER A 152 -11.90 -10.20 -8.74
C SER A 152 -10.60 -10.98 -8.85
N GLU A 153 -10.68 -12.30 -8.91
CA GLU A 153 -9.49 -13.18 -9.02
C GLU A 153 -8.67 -12.83 -10.26
N GLU A 154 -9.35 -12.60 -11.38
CA GLU A 154 -8.73 -12.26 -12.68
C GLU A 154 -7.97 -10.93 -12.63
N ALA A 155 -8.55 -9.91 -12.01
CA ALA A 155 -7.93 -8.59 -11.92
C ALA A 155 -6.72 -8.61 -10.98
N VAL A 156 -6.86 -9.21 -9.79
CA VAL A 156 -5.74 -9.35 -8.84
C VAL A 156 -4.60 -10.19 -9.42
N ASP A 157 -4.93 -11.28 -10.11
CA ASP A 157 -3.94 -12.12 -10.79
C ASP A 157 -3.18 -11.34 -11.88
N ALA A 158 -3.90 -10.56 -12.67
CA ALA A 158 -3.32 -9.70 -13.70
C ALA A 158 -2.42 -8.63 -13.11
N ASP A 159 -2.86 -7.95 -12.05
CA ASP A 159 -2.07 -6.91 -11.36
C ASP A 159 -0.78 -7.48 -10.76
N LEU A 160 -0.89 -8.57 -9.99
CA LEU A 160 0.28 -9.19 -9.37
C LEU A 160 1.25 -9.77 -10.40
N SER A 161 0.75 -10.45 -11.44
CA SER A 161 1.59 -10.97 -12.53
C SER A 161 2.37 -9.86 -13.24
N THR A 162 1.75 -8.69 -13.36
CA THR A 162 2.28 -7.56 -14.14
C THR A 162 3.25 -6.72 -13.31
N TRP A 163 2.94 -6.44 -12.04
CA TRP A 163 3.71 -5.50 -11.23
C TRP A 163 4.76 -6.14 -10.34
N LEU A 164 4.57 -7.39 -9.84
CA LEU A 164 5.59 -8.05 -9.01
C LEU A 164 6.96 -8.18 -9.67
N PRO A 165 7.06 -8.47 -10.98
CA PRO A 165 8.37 -8.51 -11.66
C PRO A 165 9.11 -7.16 -11.65
N LYS A 166 8.39 -6.05 -11.42
CA LYS A 166 8.95 -4.69 -11.33
C LYS A 166 9.34 -4.32 -9.89
N VAL A 167 8.94 -5.12 -8.90
CA VAL A 167 9.31 -4.90 -7.49
C VAL A 167 10.75 -5.38 -7.25
N LYS A 168 11.58 -4.51 -6.73
CA LYS A 168 12.95 -4.85 -6.33
C LYS A 168 12.95 -5.96 -5.28
N ARG A 169 13.94 -6.86 -5.34
CA ARG A 169 14.16 -7.79 -4.22
C ARG A 169 14.38 -7.01 -2.93
N GLY A 170 13.60 -7.33 -1.89
CA GLY A 170 13.59 -6.59 -0.64
C GLY A 170 12.66 -5.37 -0.64
N GLY A 171 12.00 -5.06 -1.75
CA GLY A 171 10.92 -4.07 -1.83
C GLY A 171 9.72 -4.47 -0.98
N ILE A 172 8.81 -3.55 -0.78
CA ILE A 172 7.60 -3.76 0.02
C ILE A 172 6.41 -3.94 -0.91
N VAL A 173 5.58 -4.95 -0.62
CA VAL A 173 4.27 -5.16 -1.24
C VAL A 173 3.21 -5.04 -0.17
N ALA A 174 2.14 -4.30 -0.48
CA ALA A 174 0.95 -4.18 0.35
C ALA A 174 -0.27 -4.60 -0.48
N LEU A 175 -1.16 -5.41 0.12
CA LEU A 175 -2.44 -5.82 -0.45
C LEU A 175 -3.55 -5.40 0.51
N HIS A 176 -4.54 -4.66 0.01
CA HIS A 176 -5.76 -4.37 0.76
C HIS A 176 -6.80 -5.48 0.57
N ASP A 177 -7.82 -5.51 1.42
CA ASP A 177 -8.94 -6.43 1.42
C ASP A 177 -8.60 -7.94 1.49
N ILE A 178 -7.36 -8.26 1.89
CA ILE A 178 -6.90 -9.65 2.08
C ILE A 178 -7.72 -10.43 3.12
N GLY A 179 -8.45 -9.74 4.00
CA GLY A 179 -9.22 -10.37 5.08
C GLY A 179 -10.59 -10.89 4.65
N TRP A 180 -11.13 -10.48 3.49
CA TRP A 180 -12.46 -10.87 3.06
C TRP A 180 -12.59 -11.13 1.54
N ALA A 181 -11.79 -10.47 0.70
CA ALA A 181 -11.89 -10.62 -0.75
C ALA A 181 -11.22 -11.90 -1.22
N GLU A 182 -12.01 -12.86 -1.71
CA GLU A 182 -11.52 -14.18 -2.14
C GLU A 182 -10.47 -14.06 -3.27
N GLY A 183 -10.67 -13.15 -4.23
CA GLY A 183 -9.72 -12.93 -5.32
C GLY A 183 -8.36 -12.44 -4.81
N VAL A 184 -8.35 -11.54 -3.80
CA VAL A 184 -7.12 -11.07 -3.18
C VAL A 184 -6.40 -12.21 -2.44
N MET A 185 -7.14 -13.04 -1.70
CA MET A 185 -6.58 -14.22 -1.03
C MET A 185 -5.96 -15.21 -2.03
N LYS A 186 -6.64 -15.50 -3.14
CA LYS A 186 -6.12 -16.37 -4.20
C LYS A 186 -4.88 -15.78 -4.88
N GLY A 187 -4.90 -14.48 -5.16
CA GLY A 187 -3.74 -13.78 -5.69
C GLY A 187 -2.53 -13.86 -4.75
N PHE A 188 -2.74 -13.65 -3.46
CA PHE A 188 -1.70 -13.84 -2.44
C PHE A 188 -1.14 -15.26 -2.46
N GLU A 189 -2.00 -16.29 -2.44
CA GLU A 189 -1.59 -17.68 -2.45
C GLU A 189 -0.74 -18.02 -3.68
N LYS A 190 -1.17 -17.57 -4.85
CA LYS A 190 -0.51 -17.86 -6.13
C LYS A 190 0.83 -17.15 -6.29
N HIS A 191 0.91 -15.87 -5.90
CA HIS A 191 2.05 -15.02 -6.27
C HIS A 191 3.01 -14.70 -5.12
N LEU A 192 2.54 -14.70 -3.87
CA LEU A 192 3.30 -14.19 -2.73
C LEU A 192 3.62 -15.23 -1.66
N ARG A 193 2.80 -16.29 -1.52
CA ARG A 193 3.07 -17.34 -0.52
C ARG A 193 4.46 -17.93 -0.70
N GLY A 194 5.24 -17.97 0.40
CA GLY A 194 6.61 -18.48 0.41
C GLY A 194 7.67 -17.52 -0.16
N ARG A 195 7.26 -16.40 -0.74
CA ARG A 195 8.15 -15.41 -1.37
C ARG A 195 8.23 -14.10 -0.57
N ILE A 196 7.68 -14.08 0.64
CA ILE A 196 7.58 -12.86 1.44
C ILE A 196 8.00 -13.07 2.88
N ARG A 197 8.28 -11.95 3.56
CA ARG A 197 8.33 -11.84 5.02
C ARG A 197 7.34 -10.77 5.48
N SER A 198 6.34 -11.14 6.31
CA SER A 198 5.37 -10.19 6.84
C SER A 198 6.05 -9.08 7.65
N LEU A 199 5.58 -7.85 7.47
CA LEU A 199 5.99 -6.66 8.20
C LEU A 199 4.86 -6.14 9.10
N GLU A 200 3.60 -6.39 8.71
CA GLU A 200 2.39 -6.04 9.45
C GLU A 200 1.46 -7.25 9.47
N ASP A 201 1.07 -7.70 10.66
CA ASP A 201 0.27 -8.92 10.88
C ASP A 201 -0.93 -8.70 11.81
N ARG A 202 -1.26 -7.45 12.15
CA ARG A 202 -2.37 -7.10 13.06
C ARG A 202 -3.60 -6.51 12.36
N LEU A 203 -3.43 -6.02 11.13
CA LEU A 203 -4.51 -5.41 10.36
C LEU A 203 -5.23 -6.50 9.56
N PRO A 204 -6.51 -6.73 9.82
CA PRO A 204 -7.21 -7.87 9.23
C PRO A 204 -7.35 -7.75 7.70
N ASN A 205 -7.48 -6.53 7.19
CA ASN A 205 -7.70 -6.27 5.76
C ASN A 205 -6.46 -5.76 5.01
N LEU A 206 -5.33 -5.53 5.69
CA LEU A 206 -4.13 -5.02 5.06
C LEU A 206 -2.93 -5.93 5.35
N LEU A 207 -2.41 -6.58 4.33
CA LEU A 207 -1.11 -7.23 4.38
C LEU A 207 -0.03 -6.24 3.96
N ILE A 208 1.01 -6.10 4.76
CA ILE A 208 2.25 -5.43 4.34
C ILE A 208 3.41 -6.40 4.51
N CYS A 209 4.15 -6.65 3.46
CA CYS A 209 5.23 -7.63 3.47
C CYS A 209 6.45 -7.17 2.68
N ARG A 210 7.60 -7.76 2.99
CA ARG A 210 8.84 -7.63 2.22
C ARG A 210 8.91 -8.73 1.19
N PHE A 211 9.07 -8.36 -0.06
CA PHE A 211 9.20 -9.28 -1.18
C PHE A 211 10.64 -9.84 -1.23
N LEU A 212 10.76 -11.17 -1.31
CA LEU A 212 12.06 -11.86 -1.29
C LEU A 212 12.56 -12.25 -2.69
N GLY A 213 11.67 -12.11 -3.70
CA GLY A 213 11.95 -12.47 -5.09
C GLY A 213 11.39 -13.83 -5.49
#